data_d7acb52930dc783cc0ed9821ae4f3d0e
#
_entry.id   d7acb52930dc783cc0ed9821ae4f3d0e
#
_cell.length_a   1.000
_cell.length_b   1.000
_cell.length_c   1.000
_cell.angle_alpha   90.00
_cell.angle_beta   90.00
_cell.angle_gamma   90.00
#
_symmetry.space_group_name_H-M   'P 1'
#
loop_
_entity.id
_entity.type
_entity.pdbx_description
1 polymer ?
#
loop_
_entity_poly.entity_id
_entity_poly.type
_entity_poly.pdbx_seq_one_letter_code
_entity_poly.pdbx_strand_id
1 'polypeptide(L)'
;MQGYTKDQPGQKNLYRDVIDDLQQISENVGNKTFYHKFGSKVEPIKENEIAKATKPGFYICNESQAKCNNQETRLELPFKAAKANKDATYVIVTDLFLSSKQLVGSTLGSLTKPLKSILKDEKSIGIVGVMSSFNGNIYDIPKKDGGTFKYTEAKKRPFYIIIIGDQKNIN
;
A
#
# COMPACT_ATOMS: atom_id res chain seq x y z
N MET A 1 5.33 1.32 4.01
CA MET A 1 4.81 0.21 4.87
C MET A 1 5.81 -0.33 5.90
N GLN A 2 7.13 -0.24 5.70
CA GLN A 2 8.16 -0.82 6.59
C GLN A 2 7.99 -0.49 8.09
N GLY A 3 7.62 0.73 8.44
CA GLY A 3 7.44 1.14 9.84
C GLY A 3 6.30 0.43 10.57
N TYR A 4 5.33 -0.14 9.86
CA TYR A 4 4.23 -0.92 10.43
C TYR A 4 4.61 -2.37 10.73
N THR A 5 5.73 -2.87 10.19
CA THR A 5 6.20 -4.23 10.47
C THR A 5 6.99 -4.36 11.77
N LYS A 6 7.32 -3.22 12.40
CA LYS A 6 8.07 -3.18 13.66
C LYS A 6 7.13 -3.00 14.84
N ASP A 7 7.32 -3.83 15.86
CA ASP A 7 6.55 -3.72 17.10
C ASP A 7 6.99 -2.50 17.92
N GLN A 8 6.04 -1.99 18.68
CA GLN A 8 6.28 -1.03 19.72
C GLN A 8 5.78 -1.57 21.06
N PRO A 9 6.57 -1.50 22.13
CA PRO A 9 6.13 -1.92 23.45
C PRO A 9 4.81 -1.25 23.85
N GLY A 10 3.85 -2.04 24.31
CA GLY A 10 2.54 -1.57 24.76
C GLY A 10 1.58 -1.08 23.68
N GLN A 11 1.90 -1.26 22.40
CA GLN A 11 1.02 -0.89 21.30
C GLN A 11 0.67 -2.11 20.42
N LYS A 12 -0.63 -2.24 20.12
CA LYS A 12 -1.11 -3.28 19.19
C LYS A 12 -0.70 -2.96 17.76
N ASN A 13 -0.19 -3.97 17.06
CA ASN A 13 0.19 -3.89 15.65
C ASN A 13 -0.94 -4.37 14.74
N LEU A 14 -1.91 -3.49 14.50
CA LEU A 14 -3.08 -3.82 13.67
C LEU A 14 -2.72 -4.06 12.19
N TYR A 15 -1.57 -3.60 11.72
CA TYR A 15 -1.12 -3.90 10.36
C TYR A 15 -0.90 -5.40 10.16
N ARG A 16 -0.28 -6.08 11.13
CA ARG A 16 -0.09 -7.53 11.06
C ARG A 16 -1.42 -8.26 11.08
N ASP A 17 -2.29 -7.89 12.02
CA ASP A 17 -3.63 -8.49 12.12
C ASP A 17 -4.37 -8.38 10.78
N VAL A 18 -4.37 -7.21 10.15
CA VAL A 18 -5.02 -6.99 8.84
C VAL A 18 -4.42 -7.86 7.73
N ILE A 19 -3.10 -8.01 7.67
CA ILE A 19 -2.48 -8.86 6.64
C ILE A 19 -2.86 -10.34 6.85
N ASP A 20 -2.85 -10.80 8.10
CA ASP A 20 -3.22 -12.17 8.45
C ASP A 20 -4.73 -12.42 8.17
N ASP A 21 -5.61 -11.46 8.51
CA ASP A 21 -7.04 -11.53 8.22
C ASP A 21 -7.30 -11.55 6.69
N LEU A 22 -6.62 -10.72 5.93
CA LEU A 22 -6.77 -10.69 4.47
C LEU A 22 -6.31 -12.01 3.83
N GLN A 23 -5.27 -12.64 4.36
CA GLN A 23 -4.85 -13.97 3.91
C GLN A 23 -5.94 -15.00 4.19
N GLN A 24 -6.45 -15.06 5.42
CA GLN A 24 -7.52 -16.00 5.80
C GLN A 24 -8.79 -15.79 4.95
N ILE A 25 -9.20 -14.54 4.74
CA ILE A 25 -10.36 -14.22 3.89
C ILE A 25 -10.12 -14.75 2.47
N SER A 26 -8.94 -14.53 1.91
CA SER A 26 -8.63 -14.98 0.55
C SER A 26 -8.67 -16.49 0.39
N GLU A 27 -8.22 -17.24 1.41
CA GLU A 27 -8.28 -18.70 1.44
C GLU A 27 -9.73 -19.20 1.51
N ASN A 28 -10.60 -18.49 2.26
CA ASN A 28 -12.00 -18.88 2.48
C ASN A 28 -12.92 -18.52 1.30
N VAL A 29 -12.61 -17.52 0.50
CA VAL A 29 -13.46 -17.08 -0.63
C VAL A 29 -13.45 -18.09 -1.77
N GLY A 30 -12.47 -19.00 -1.84
CA GLY A 30 -12.37 -20.03 -2.87
C GLY A 30 -12.04 -19.50 -4.28
N ASN A 31 -11.82 -18.21 -4.42
CA ASN A 31 -11.42 -17.60 -5.67
C ASN A 31 -9.88 -17.54 -5.77
N LYS A 32 -9.38 -17.57 -6.99
CA LYS A 32 -7.94 -17.44 -7.22
C LYS A 32 -7.46 -16.05 -6.79
N THR A 33 -6.60 -16.02 -5.77
CA THR A 33 -6.02 -14.79 -5.23
C THR A 33 -4.57 -14.62 -5.69
N PHE A 34 -4.21 -13.38 -6.04
CA PHE A 34 -2.86 -13.03 -6.43
C PHE A 34 -2.34 -11.93 -5.50
N TYR A 35 -1.17 -12.15 -4.94
CA TYR A 35 -0.53 -11.23 -4.04
C TYR A 35 0.58 -10.46 -4.74
N HIS A 36 0.65 -9.16 -4.49
CA HIS A 36 1.67 -8.29 -5.05
C HIS A 36 2.15 -7.29 -4.02
N LYS A 37 3.42 -6.96 -4.05
CA LYS A 37 3.95 -5.74 -3.44
C LYS A 37 4.18 -4.70 -4.53
N PHE A 38 4.07 -3.44 -4.18
CA PHE A 38 4.35 -2.35 -5.10
C PHE A 38 5.23 -1.27 -4.44
N GLY A 39 6.06 -0.69 -5.27
CA GLY A 39 6.94 0.43 -4.98
C GLY A 39 7.14 1.17 -6.29
N SER A 40 8.35 1.19 -6.83
CA SER A 40 8.63 1.68 -8.20
C SER A 40 8.05 0.76 -9.28
N LYS A 41 7.76 -0.50 -8.92
CA LYS A 41 7.15 -1.53 -9.76
C LYS A 41 6.13 -2.33 -8.95
N VAL A 42 5.31 -3.10 -9.65
CA VAL A 42 4.49 -4.15 -9.06
C VAL A 42 5.24 -5.48 -9.19
N GLU A 43 5.42 -6.19 -8.09
CA GLU A 43 6.13 -7.46 -8.03
C GLU A 43 5.23 -8.52 -7.39
N PRO A 44 5.11 -9.71 -8.00
CA PRO A 44 4.32 -10.78 -7.42
C PRO A 44 4.96 -11.30 -6.12
N ILE A 45 4.11 -11.72 -5.19
CA ILE A 45 4.46 -12.43 -3.97
C ILE A 45 3.88 -13.83 -4.11
N LYS A 46 4.67 -14.86 -3.82
CA LYS A 46 4.14 -16.22 -3.77
C LYS A 46 3.18 -16.36 -2.59
N GLU A 47 2.11 -17.14 -2.77
CA GLU A 47 1.08 -17.33 -1.75
C GLU A 47 1.68 -17.76 -0.39
N ASN A 48 2.59 -18.71 -0.39
CA ASN A 48 3.28 -19.17 0.82
C ASN A 48 4.28 -18.15 1.41
N GLU A 49 4.45 -16.99 0.78
CA GLU A 49 5.34 -15.91 1.22
C GLU A 49 4.60 -14.67 1.72
N ILE A 50 3.26 -14.63 1.64
CA ILE A 50 2.49 -13.44 2.03
C ILE A 50 2.70 -13.10 3.51
N ALA A 51 2.84 -14.08 4.39
CA ALA A 51 3.16 -13.87 5.79
C ALA A 51 4.47 -13.10 6.02
N LYS A 52 5.40 -13.10 5.06
CA LYS A 52 6.62 -12.28 5.12
C LYS A 52 6.33 -10.79 5.06
N ALA A 53 5.17 -10.38 4.51
CA ALA A 53 4.76 -8.97 4.46
C ALA A 53 4.56 -8.36 5.86
N THR A 54 4.36 -9.18 6.88
CA THR A 54 4.26 -8.75 8.29
C THR A 54 5.63 -8.59 8.97
N LYS A 55 6.72 -9.03 8.33
CA LYS A 55 8.05 -9.08 8.95
C LYS A 55 8.88 -7.83 8.62
N PRO A 56 9.69 -7.36 9.59
CA PRO A 56 10.71 -6.35 9.31
C PRO A 56 11.64 -6.81 8.18
N GLY A 57 11.97 -5.91 7.29
CA GLY A 57 12.86 -6.22 6.16
C GLY A 57 12.18 -6.53 4.84
N PHE A 58 10.92 -6.97 4.83
CA PHE A 58 10.21 -7.30 3.60
C PHE A 58 10.12 -6.11 2.61
N TYR A 59 9.99 -4.89 3.15
CA TYR A 59 9.90 -3.64 2.37
C TYR A 59 11.22 -2.87 2.32
N ILE A 60 12.31 -3.42 2.88
CA ILE A 60 13.60 -2.73 2.90
C ILE A 60 14.30 -2.87 1.56
N CYS A 61 14.80 -1.74 1.07
CA CYS A 61 15.81 -1.70 0.05
C CYS A 61 17.19 -1.66 0.69
N ASN A 62 17.94 -2.74 0.62
CA ASN A 62 19.34 -2.71 1.01
C ASN A 62 20.15 -2.03 -0.10
N GLU A 63 21.06 -1.12 0.29
CA GLU A 63 21.95 -0.41 -0.64
C GLU A 63 22.79 -1.35 -1.53
N SER A 64 23.05 -2.57 -1.04
CA SER A 64 23.74 -3.64 -1.79
C SER A 64 22.89 -4.32 -2.88
N GLN A 65 21.56 -4.09 -2.89
CA GLN A 65 20.70 -4.62 -3.93
C GLN A 65 20.58 -3.61 -5.07
N ALA A 66 21.37 -3.79 -6.11
CA ALA A 66 21.40 -2.96 -7.32
C ALA A 66 20.03 -2.82 -8.04
N LYS A 67 18.98 -3.51 -7.59
CA LYS A 67 17.62 -3.50 -8.14
C LYS A 67 16.57 -3.36 -7.03
N CYS A 68 16.69 -2.33 -6.21
CA CYS A 68 15.62 -2.06 -5.25
C CYS A 68 14.44 -1.39 -5.91
N ASN A 69 13.29 -2.07 -5.92
CA ASN A 69 12.05 -1.57 -6.51
C ASN A 69 11.13 -0.87 -5.49
N ASN A 70 11.61 -0.65 -4.24
CA ASN A 70 10.81 -0.11 -3.14
C ASN A 70 11.27 1.28 -2.66
N GLN A 71 12.06 1.99 -3.45
CA GLN A 71 12.53 3.35 -3.10
C GLN A 71 11.43 4.41 -3.20
N GLU A 72 10.42 4.16 -4.04
CA GLU A 72 9.30 5.07 -4.28
C GLU A 72 7.99 4.29 -4.19
N THR A 73 6.93 4.95 -3.71
CA THR A 73 5.58 4.39 -3.71
C THR A 73 4.80 4.98 -4.87
N ARG A 74 4.71 4.25 -5.96
CA ARG A 74 3.95 4.66 -7.15
C ARG A 74 2.50 4.18 -7.04
N LEU A 75 1.67 4.97 -6.36
CA LEU A 75 0.26 4.64 -6.09
C LEU A 75 -0.57 4.46 -7.36
N GLU A 76 -0.18 5.08 -8.48
CA GLU A 76 -0.90 4.90 -9.74
C GLU A 76 -0.81 3.48 -10.32
N LEU A 77 0.18 2.67 -9.90
CA LEU A 77 0.37 1.33 -10.43
C LEU A 77 -0.77 0.37 -10.04
N PRO A 78 -1.14 0.21 -8.76
CA PRO A 78 -2.28 -0.65 -8.40
C PRO A 78 -3.61 -0.13 -8.96
N PHE A 79 -3.82 1.18 -9.06
CA PHE A 79 -5.04 1.72 -9.69
C PHE A 79 -5.10 1.45 -11.20
N LYS A 80 -3.96 1.50 -11.91
CA LYS A 80 -3.90 1.11 -13.32
C LYS A 80 -4.17 -0.38 -13.51
N ALA A 81 -3.66 -1.23 -12.62
CA ALA A 81 -3.94 -2.67 -12.63
C ALA A 81 -5.43 -2.95 -12.40
N ALA A 82 -6.06 -2.27 -11.42
CA ALA A 82 -7.50 -2.39 -11.16
C ALA A 82 -8.36 -1.95 -12.35
N LYS A 83 -7.94 -0.92 -13.07
CA LYS A 83 -8.60 -0.49 -14.30
C LYS A 83 -8.47 -1.53 -15.43
N ALA A 84 -7.30 -2.16 -15.55
CA ALA A 84 -7.00 -3.08 -16.65
C ALA A 84 -7.75 -4.42 -16.53
N ASN A 85 -8.03 -4.88 -15.31
CA ASN A 85 -8.75 -6.12 -15.05
C ASN A 85 -10.06 -5.83 -14.31
N LYS A 86 -11.15 -5.75 -15.07
CA LYS A 86 -12.46 -5.35 -14.54
C LYS A 86 -13.17 -6.44 -13.75
N ASP A 87 -12.80 -7.70 -13.94
CA ASP A 87 -13.47 -8.83 -13.31
C ASP A 87 -12.91 -9.17 -11.91
N ALA A 88 -11.77 -8.56 -11.56
CA ALA A 88 -11.13 -8.77 -10.27
C ALA A 88 -11.55 -7.73 -9.22
N THR A 89 -11.61 -8.16 -7.97
CA THR A 89 -11.62 -7.27 -6.81
C THR A 89 -10.19 -7.01 -6.36
N TYR A 90 -9.85 -5.75 -6.15
CA TYR A 90 -8.54 -5.32 -5.69
C TYR A 90 -8.62 -4.85 -4.25
N VAL A 91 -7.70 -5.32 -3.42
CA VAL A 91 -7.49 -4.84 -2.06
C VAL A 91 -6.07 -4.27 -1.98
N ILE A 92 -5.97 -2.96 -1.75
CA ILE A 92 -4.71 -2.23 -1.72
C ILE A 92 -4.46 -1.76 -0.30
N VAL A 93 -3.37 -2.22 0.32
CA VAL A 93 -2.95 -1.80 1.66
C VAL A 93 -1.78 -0.81 1.52
N THR A 94 -1.97 0.43 1.98
CA THR A 94 -1.00 1.51 1.77
C THR A 94 -1.10 2.58 2.86
N ASP A 95 -0.01 3.29 3.14
CA ASP A 95 -0.03 4.50 4.00
C ASP A 95 -0.37 5.78 3.22
N LEU A 96 -0.68 5.67 1.93
CA LEU A 96 -0.96 6.77 1.01
C LEU A 96 0.13 7.85 0.97
N PHE A 97 1.33 7.55 1.45
CA PHE A 97 2.43 8.50 1.44
C PHE A 97 3.02 8.62 0.03
N LEU A 98 2.98 9.83 -0.50
CA LEU A 98 3.60 10.19 -1.77
C LEU A 98 4.92 10.90 -1.51
N SER A 99 5.99 10.51 -2.21
CA SER A 99 7.25 11.22 -2.14
C SER A 99 7.14 12.63 -2.76
N SER A 100 7.99 13.56 -2.33
CA SER A 100 7.99 14.94 -2.86
C SER A 100 8.21 14.99 -4.37
N LYS A 101 9.00 14.07 -4.94
CA LYS A 101 9.18 13.94 -6.39
C LYS A 101 7.89 13.62 -7.12
N GLN A 102 6.99 12.88 -6.47
CA GLN A 102 5.68 12.56 -7.02
C GLN A 102 4.70 13.73 -6.90
N LEU A 103 4.86 14.60 -5.90
CA LEU A 103 3.99 15.76 -5.70
C LEU A 103 4.29 16.91 -6.67
N VAL A 104 5.53 17.06 -7.11
CA VAL A 104 5.98 18.16 -7.99
C VAL A 104 5.64 17.94 -9.47
N GLY A 105 5.36 16.72 -9.90
CA GLY A 105 5.02 16.43 -11.29
C GLY A 105 3.67 15.72 -11.38
N SER A 106 2.71 16.22 -12.08
CA SER A 106 1.47 15.56 -12.57
C SER A 106 0.89 14.33 -11.80
N THR A 107 1.36 14.02 -10.58
CA THR A 107 1.02 12.77 -9.87
C THR A 107 -0.42 12.76 -9.40
N LEU A 108 -0.97 13.92 -8.99
CA LEU A 108 -2.41 14.01 -8.74
C LEU A 108 -3.21 13.72 -10.01
N GLY A 109 -2.73 14.18 -11.17
CA GLY A 109 -3.30 13.82 -12.47
C GLY A 109 -3.14 12.34 -12.79
N SER A 110 -2.04 11.72 -12.41
CA SER A 110 -1.81 10.28 -12.65
C SER A 110 -2.71 9.38 -11.80
N LEU A 111 -3.14 9.82 -10.63
CA LEU A 111 -4.14 9.13 -9.78
C LEU A 111 -5.57 9.46 -10.22
N THR A 112 -5.84 10.72 -10.56
CA THR A 112 -7.18 11.17 -10.93
C THR A 112 -7.72 10.45 -12.16
N LYS A 113 -6.88 10.24 -13.18
CA LYS A 113 -7.31 9.56 -14.42
C LYS A 113 -7.74 8.10 -14.19
N PRO A 114 -6.92 7.22 -13.54
CA PRO A 114 -7.36 5.85 -13.22
C PRO A 114 -8.61 5.82 -12.34
N LEU A 115 -8.67 6.63 -11.28
CA LEU A 115 -9.82 6.67 -10.37
C LEU A 115 -11.11 7.09 -11.08
N LYS A 116 -11.08 8.16 -11.88
CA LYS A 116 -12.25 8.57 -12.68
C LYS A 116 -12.68 7.48 -13.66
N SER A 117 -11.74 6.73 -14.26
CA SER A 117 -12.07 5.63 -15.15
C SER A 117 -12.72 4.47 -14.42
N ILE A 118 -12.19 4.08 -13.24
CA ILE A 118 -12.75 3.04 -12.39
C ILE A 118 -14.21 3.36 -12.04
N LEU A 119 -14.47 4.59 -11.59
CA LEU A 119 -15.83 5.03 -11.25
C LEU A 119 -16.77 5.12 -12.46
N LYS A 120 -16.27 5.45 -13.65
CA LYS A 120 -17.07 5.44 -14.89
C LYS A 120 -17.41 4.01 -15.36
N ASP A 121 -16.60 3.04 -15.01
CA ASP A 121 -16.84 1.63 -15.31
C ASP A 121 -17.76 0.96 -14.27
N GLU A 122 -18.54 1.75 -13.52
CA GLU A 122 -19.50 1.31 -12.49
C GLU A 122 -18.88 0.49 -11.35
N LYS A 123 -17.58 0.63 -11.14
CA LYS A 123 -16.90 0.06 -9.98
C LYS A 123 -17.10 0.93 -8.75
N SER A 124 -17.19 0.29 -7.61
CA SER A 124 -17.20 0.94 -6.30
C SER A 124 -15.79 0.98 -5.71
N ILE A 125 -15.55 2.01 -4.91
CA ILE A 125 -14.29 2.17 -4.16
C ILE A 125 -14.66 2.34 -2.69
N GLY A 126 -14.24 1.38 -1.87
CA GLY A 126 -14.30 1.44 -0.41
C GLY A 126 -12.95 1.86 0.17
N ILE A 127 -12.94 2.68 1.21
CA ILE A 127 -11.71 3.08 1.91
C ILE A 127 -11.90 2.93 3.41
N VAL A 128 -11.02 2.15 4.03
CA VAL A 128 -10.97 1.95 5.48
C VAL A 128 -9.64 2.47 6.01
N GLY A 129 -9.68 3.38 6.98
CA GLY A 129 -8.51 3.86 7.69
C GLY A 129 -8.27 3.06 8.97
N VAL A 130 -7.06 2.56 9.18
CA VAL A 130 -6.69 1.79 10.36
C VAL A 130 -5.52 2.46 11.08
N MET A 131 -5.70 2.78 12.36
CA MET A 131 -4.63 3.33 13.21
C MET A 131 -3.81 2.20 13.81
N SER A 132 -2.56 2.05 13.38
CA SER A 132 -1.64 1.01 13.86
C SER A 132 -0.38 1.60 14.48
N SER A 133 0.33 0.79 15.27
CA SER A 133 1.67 1.12 15.70
C SER A 133 2.58 1.32 14.50
N PHE A 134 3.45 2.31 14.59
CA PHE A 134 4.43 2.64 13.55
C PHE A 134 5.78 2.95 14.21
N ASN A 135 6.84 2.33 13.73
CA ASN A 135 8.21 2.63 14.15
C ASN A 135 9.12 2.63 12.92
N GLY A 136 9.34 3.79 12.35
CA GLY A 136 10.08 3.87 11.09
C GLY A 136 10.48 5.27 10.69
N ASN A 137 11.01 5.35 9.50
CA ASN A 137 11.40 6.60 8.87
C ASN A 137 10.38 7.00 7.81
N ILE A 138 10.10 8.29 7.75
CA ILE A 138 9.34 8.94 6.69
C ILE A 138 10.34 9.81 5.95
N TYR A 139 10.48 9.55 4.66
CA TYR A 139 11.41 10.27 3.81
C TYR A 139 10.68 11.34 2.99
N ASP A 140 11.44 12.27 2.44
CA ASP A 140 10.96 13.27 1.50
C ASP A 140 9.80 14.15 2.03
N ILE A 141 9.77 14.42 3.34
CA ILE A 141 8.78 15.34 3.92
C ILE A 141 9.10 16.76 3.43
N PRO A 142 8.16 17.46 2.75
CA PRO A 142 8.38 18.80 2.26
C PRO A 142 8.64 19.79 3.41
N LYS A 143 9.61 20.68 3.24
CA LYS A 143 9.86 21.82 4.12
C LYS A 143 9.15 23.07 3.59
N LYS A 144 8.83 24.01 4.48
CA LYS A 144 8.20 25.29 4.10
C LYS A 144 9.07 26.16 3.21
N ASP A 145 10.39 26.07 3.38
CA ASP A 145 11.43 26.81 2.64
C ASP A 145 11.93 26.05 1.41
N GLY A 146 11.27 24.98 1.04
CA GLY A 146 11.70 24.07 -0.02
C GLY A 146 12.62 22.97 0.51
N GLY A 147 12.89 21.98 -0.35
CA GLY A 147 13.64 20.78 0.02
C GLY A 147 12.83 19.79 0.83
N THR A 148 13.51 18.77 1.36
CA THR A 148 12.89 17.67 2.09
C THR A 148 13.71 17.29 3.32
N PHE A 149 13.10 16.57 4.24
CA PHE A 149 13.80 15.99 5.38
C PHE A 149 13.29 14.57 5.69
N LYS A 150 14.11 13.83 6.41
CA LYS A 150 13.75 12.53 6.98
C LYS A 150 13.19 12.76 8.38
N TYR A 151 12.09 12.10 8.68
CA TYR A 151 11.48 12.10 10.00
C TYR A 151 11.49 10.69 10.60
N THR A 152 11.92 10.56 11.83
CA THR A 152 11.87 9.30 12.58
C THR A 152 10.78 9.38 13.62
N GLU A 153 9.87 8.43 13.60
CA GLU A 153 8.69 8.42 14.46
C GLU A 153 8.44 7.03 15.04
N ALA A 154 8.05 7.01 16.32
CA ALA A 154 7.62 5.83 17.03
C ALA A 154 6.29 6.11 17.72
N LYS A 155 5.19 6.08 16.98
CA LYS A 155 3.80 6.29 17.46
C LYS A 155 2.78 5.67 16.52
N LYS A 156 1.50 5.80 16.85
CA LYS A 156 0.42 5.36 15.96
C LYS A 156 0.31 6.22 14.72
N ARG A 157 0.13 5.57 13.57
CA ARG A 157 -0.14 6.21 12.29
C ARG A 157 -1.24 5.48 11.53
N PRO A 158 -2.02 6.18 10.68
CA PRO A 158 -2.98 5.52 9.83
C PRO A 158 -2.28 4.81 8.66
N PHE A 159 -2.79 3.65 8.29
CA PHE A 159 -2.70 3.10 6.96
C PHE A 159 -4.11 2.85 6.43
N TYR A 160 -4.24 2.59 5.16
CA TYR A 160 -5.53 2.51 4.48
C TYR A 160 -5.64 1.20 3.73
N ILE A 161 -6.84 0.64 3.76
CA ILE A 161 -7.26 -0.47 2.93
C ILE A 161 -8.21 0.12 1.89
N ILE A 162 -7.85 0.03 0.62
CA ILE A 162 -8.65 0.51 -0.49
C ILE A 162 -9.16 -0.71 -1.24
N ILE A 163 -10.47 -0.83 -1.34
CA ILE A 163 -11.13 -1.95 -2.02
C ILE A 163 -11.75 -1.41 -3.30
N ILE A 164 -11.46 -2.04 -4.43
CA ILE A 164 -11.98 -1.67 -5.74
C ILE A 164 -12.61 -2.91 -6.36
N GLY A 165 -13.87 -2.86 -6.68
CA GLY A 165 -14.58 -4.00 -7.25
C GLY A 165 -16.02 -3.63 -7.65
N ASP A 166 -16.80 -4.63 -8.04
CA ASP A 166 -18.22 -4.44 -8.26
C ASP A 166 -18.92 -4.10 -6.97
N GLN A 167 -19.95 -3.24 -7.04
CA GLN A 167 -20.69 -2.79 -5.85
C GLN A 167 -21.23 -3.97 -5.01
N LYS A 168 -21.70 -5.02 -5.67
CA LYS A 168 -22.18 -6.25 -5.01
C LYS A 168 -21.12 -7.00 -4.20
N ASN A 169 -19.83 -6.74 -4.47
CA ASN A 169 -18.70 -7.38 -3.80
C ASN A 169 -18.07 -6.51 -2.69
N ILE A 170 -18.56 -5.27 -2.52
CA ILE A 170 -18.01 -4.30 -1.55
C ILE A 170 -19.00 -4.02 -0.40
N ASN A 171 -20.30 -4.30 -0.61
CA ASN A 171 -21.35 -4.11 0.41
C ASN A 171 -21.39 -5.33 1.38
#